data_aff4eeef8b57e1845786a281e3de2239
#
_entry.id   aff4eeef8b57e1845786a281e3de2239
#
_cell.length_a   1.000
_cell.length_b   1.000
_cell.length_c   1.000
_cell.angle_alpha   90.00
_cell.angle_beta   90.00
_cell.angle_gamma   90.00
#
_symmetry.space_group_name_H-M   'P 1'
#
loop_
_entity.id
_entity.type
_entity.pdbx_description
1 polymer ?
#
loop_
_entity_poly.entity_id
_entity_poly.type
_entity_poly.pdbx_seq_one_letter_code
_entity_poly.pdbx_strand_id
1 'polypeptide(L)'
;MRHRADDHAPECGDDLLDRADDAVVVGTWVWHGGAGDHVLDDGAADLLLGDASLAQTPVNLDAALDRVHAEDRCAVFRQIRRAEIEGGPIVLTYRVETDDGVRWILDHGRIYAATDAAPAHGHGILIDVTHRMCVGGEASEPDRAPLSPLDRAARHAIAARRAIDADGTPVLRQMVDLLMWEIGRAIARRIDRARGRLN
;
A
#
# COMPACT_ATOMS: atom_id res chain seq x y z
N MET A 1 -29.30 -28.38 -12.62
CA MET A 1 -29.02 -26.95 -12.75
C MET A 1 -28.03 -26.59 -11.64
N ARG A 2 -26.73 -26.52 -11.93
CA ARG A 2 -25.67 -26.26 -10.93
C ARG A 2 -25.35 -24.77 -11.01
N HIS A 3 -25.62 -24.03 -9.92
CA HIS A 3 -25.16 -22.65 -9.76
C HIS A 3 -23.64 -22.68 -9.61
N ARG A 4 -22.98 -22.05 -10.56
CA ARG A 4 -21.56 -21.76 -10.54
C ARG A 4 -21.41 -20.52 -9.65
N ALA A 5 -20.79 -20.67 -8.49
CA ALA A 5 -20.35 -19.55 -7.68
C ALA A 5 -19.26 -18.82 -8.48
N ASP A 6 -19.50 -17.57 -8.81
CA ASP A 6 -18.48 -16.68 -9.35
C ASP A 6 -17.46 -16.42 -8.26
N ASP A 7 -16.30 -17.02 -8.45
CA ASP A 7 -15.08 -16.80 -7.65
C ASP A 7 -14.49 -15.45 -8.07
N HIS A 8 -15.02 -14.37 -7.46
CA HIS A 8 -14.42 -13.05 -7.61
C HIS A 8 -13.14 -13.04 -6.78
N ALA A 9 -12.00 -13.28 -7.43
CA ALA A 9 -10.70 -13.00 -6.87
C ALA A 9 -10.65 -11.49 -6.52
N PRO A 10 -10.15 -11.11 -5.31
CA PRO A 10 -10.01 -9.70 -4.95
C PRO A 10 -9.08 -9.01 -5.94
N GLU A 11 -9.52 -7.87 -6.47
CA GLU A 11 -8.74 -7.04 -7.37
C GLU A 11 -7.36 -6.75 -6.75
N CYS A 12 -6.32 -6.89 -7.57
CA CYS A 12 -4.94 -6.68 -7.15
C CYS A 12 -4.77 -5.26 -6.61
N GLY A 13 -4.16 -5.09 -5.43
CA GLY A 13 -3.98 -3.80 -4.76
C GLY A 13 -3.32 -2.71 -5.61
N ASP A 14 -2.63 -3.08 -6.70
CA ASP A 14 -2.04 -2.14 -7.66
C ASP A 14 -3.10 -1.30 -8.41
N ASP A 15 -4.28 -1.86 -8.72
CA ASP A 15 -5.36 -1.12 -9.38
C ASP A 15 -6.00 -0.06 -8.47
N LEU A 16 -5.95 -0.27 -7.15
CA LEU A 16 -6.46 0.68 -6.18
C LEU A 16 -5.55 1.91 -6.02
N LEU A 17 -4.25 1.75 -6.19
CA LEU A 17 -3.29 2.87 -6.16
C LEU A 17 -3.37 3.75 -7.42
N ASP A 18 -3.78 3.20 -8.55
CA ASP A 18 -3.92 3.95 -9.81
C ASP A 18 -5.08 4.98 -9.80
N ARG A 19 -6.06 4.79 -8.90
CA ARG A 19 -7.20 5.71 -8.73
C ARG A 19 -6.95 6.76 -7.64
N ALA A 20 -5.70 7.11 -7.36
CA ALA A 20 -5.17 7.74 -6.14
C ALA A 20 -5.61 9.19 -5.84
N ASP A 21 -6.59 9.78 -6.52
CA ASP A 21 -6.97 11.17 -6.21
C ASP A 21 -7.74 11.34 -4.88
N ASP A 22 -8.32 10.23 -4.31
CA ASP A 22 -9.10 10.26 -3.06
C ASP A 22 -8.55 9.35 -1.94
N ALA A 23 -7.37 8.74 -2.09
CA ALA A 23 -6.77 7.90 -1.08
C ALA A 23 -6.02 8.73 -0.05
N VAL A 24 -6.39 8.59 1.21
CA VAL A 24 -5.75 9.30 2.33
C VAL A 24 -4.88 8.31 3.11
N VAL A 25 -3.59 8.62 3.24
CA VAL A 25 -2.75 7.89 4.19
C VAL A 25 -3.25 8.22 5.60
N VAL A 26 -3.69 7.19 6.32
CA VAL A 26 -4.27 7.32 7.66
C VAL A 26 -3.31 6.95 8.76
N GLY A 27 -2.21 6.27 8.45
CA GLY A 27 -1.18 5.94 9.42
C GLY A 27 -0.03 5.14 8.84
N THR A 28 0.98 4.90 9.68
CA THR A 28 2.17 4.14 9.35
C THR A 28 2.47 3.10 10.42
N TRP A 29 3.16 2.04 10.04
CA TRP A 29 3.63 1.02 10.95
C TRP A 29 5.10 0.66 10.70
N VAL A 30 5.78 0.26 11.76
CA VAL A 30 7.11 -0.34 11.73
C VAL A 30 7.06 -1.67 12.45
N TRP A 31 7.70 -2.69 11.91
CA TRP A 31 7.85 -4.00 12.54
C TRP A 31 9.32 -4.28 12.88
N HIS A 32 9.55 -4.81 14.08
CA HIS A 32 10.87 -5.18 14.59
C HIS A 32 10.96 -6.70 14.78
N GLY A 33 11.60 -7.39 13.86
CA GLY A 33 11.65 -8.85 13.83
C GLY A 33 12.31 -9.50 15.05
N GLY A 34 13.23 -8.80 15.72
CA GLY A 34 13.89 -9.32 16.93
C GLY A 34 12.95 -9.46 18.12
N ALA A 35 12.01 -8.54 18.29
CA ALA A 35 10.98 -8.57 19.35
C ALA A 35 9.65 -9.16 18.83
N GLY A 36 9.44 -9.15 17.52
CA GLY A 36 8.17 -9.56 16.91
C GLY A 36 7.06 -8.52 17.07
N ASP A 37 7.42 -7.29 17.42
CA ASP A 37 6.48 -6.23 17.76
C ASP A 37 6.25 -5.27 16.59
N HIS A 38 5.04 -4.74 16.51
CA HIS A 38 4.65 -3.64 15.63
C HIS A 38 4.61 -2.34 16.44
N VAL A 39 5.09 -1.27 15.84
CA VAL A 39 5.00 0.10 16.36
C VAL A 39 4.19 0.91 15.38
N LEU A 40 3.14 1.54 15.86
CA LEU A 40 2.18 2.31 15.10
C LEU A 40 2.38 3.81 15.34
N ASP A 41 2.16 4.66 14.34
CA ASP A 41 2.01 6.09 14.59
C ASP A 41 0.61 6.41 15.13
N ASP A 42 0.33 7.70 15.40
CA ASP A 42 -0.92 8.15 16.02
C ASP A 42 -2.15 7.74 15.20
N GLY A 43 -2.09 7.88 13.87
CA GLY A 43 -3.19 7.54 12.98
C GLY A 43 -3.42 6.04 12.86
N ALA A 44 -2.35 5.24 12.80
CA ALA A 44 -2.44 3.79 12.78
C ALA A 44 -2.92 3.24 14.13
N ALA A 45 -2.48 3.81 15.26
CA ALA A 45 -2.94 3.43 16.59
C ALA A 45 -4.42 3.74 16.80
N ASP A 46 -4.88 4.92 16.40
CA ASP A 46 -6.29 5.29 16.42
C ASP A 46 -7.13 4.32 15.59
N LEU A 47 -6.69 4.05 14.36
CA LEU A 47 -7.41 3.16 13.45
C LEU A 47 -7.48 1.71 13.96
N LEU A 48 -6.32 1.10 14.28
CA LEU A 48 -6.21 -0.34 14.53
C LEU A 48 -6.44 -0.72 16.00
N LEU A 49 -6.15 0.18 16.93
CA LEU A 49 -6.31 -0.05 18.38
C LEU A 49 -7.48 0.74 18.98
N GLY A 50 -7.97 1.76 18.28
CA GLY A 50 -9.00 2.68 18.77
C GLY A 50 -8.50 3.70 19.79
N ASP A 51 -7.19 3.86 19.92
CA ASP A 51 -6.58 4.75 20.89
C ASP A 51 -5.24 5.29 20.38
N ALA A 52 -5.23 6.55 19.92
CA ALA A 52 -4.03 7.24 19.47
C ALA A 52 -2.94 7.35 20.56
N SER A 53 -3.32 7.31 21.84
CA SER A 53 -2.34 7.38 22.95
C SER A 53 -1.41 6.16 23.03
N LEU A 54 -1.77 5.07 22.36
CA LEU A 54 -0.95 3.85 22.22
C LEU A 54 0.10 3.96 21.10
N ALA A 55 0.16 5.09 20.40
CA ALA A 55 1.18 5.33 19.40
C ALA A 55 2.59 5.17 19.98
N GLN A 56 3.53 4.70 19.14
CA GLN A 56 4.92 4.44 19.51
C GLN A 56 5.09 3.37 20.63
N THR A 57 4.01 2.68 21.00
CA THR A 57 4.06 1.56 21.96
C THR A 57 4.17 0.26 21.18
N PRO A 58 5.10 -0.65 21.54
CA PRO A 58 5.18 -1.95 20.90
C PRO A 58 3.92 -2.79 21.15
N VAL A 59 3.31 -3.31 20.10
CA VAL A 59 2.15 -4.20 20.16
C VAL A 59 2.41 -5.46 19.34
N ASN A 60 1.89 -6.59 19.81
CA ASN A 60 1.96 -7.82 19.03
C ASN A 60 0.94 -7.81 17.88
N LEU A 61 1.12 -8.71 16.92
CA LEU A 61 0.27 -8.76 15.73
C LEU A 61 -1.22 -9.01 16.06
N ASP A 62 -1.51 -9.86 17.04
CA ASP A 62 -2.90 -10.16 17.42
C ASP A 62 -3.61 -8.89 17.90
N ALA A 63 -2.97 -8.10 18.76
CA ALA A 63 -3.49 -6.83 19.24
C ALA A 63 -3.63 -5.80 18.09
N ALA A 64 -2.63 -5.73 17.19
CA ALA A 64 -2.68 -4.84 16.03
C ALA A 64 -3.82 -5.18 15.05
N LEU A 65 -4.34 -6.41 15.08
CA LEU A 65 -5.44 -6.87 14.23
C LEU A 65 -6.79 -6.98 14.96
N ASP A 66 -6.91 -6.52 16.21
CA ASP A 66 -8.12 -6.71 17.01
C ASP A 66 -9.36 -6.05 16.39
N ARG A 67 -9.20 -4.89 15.77
CA ARG A 67 -10.28 -4.17 15.07
C ARG A 67 -10.44 -4.58 13.59
N VAL A 68 -9.62 -5.49 13.06
CA VAL A 68 -9.83 -6.04 11.73
C VAL A 68 -11.11 -6.89 11.73
N HIS A 69 -11.97 -6.68 10.74
CA HIS A 69 -13.24 -7.39 10.59
C HIS A 69 -13.05 -8.91 10.69
N ALA A 70 -13.94 -9.58 11.42
CA ALA A 70 -13.79 -11.00 11.80
C ALA A 70 -13.56 -11.94 10.61
N GLU A 71 -14.21 -11.68 9.46
CA GLU A 71 -14.05 -12.49 8.25
C GLU A 71 -12.65 -12.32 7.61
N ASP A 72 -12.02 -11.15 7.74
CA ASP A 72 -10.75 -10.83 7.10
C ASP A 72 -9.54 -11.19 7.99
N ARG A 73 -9.72 -11.16 9.32
CA ARG A 73 -8.66 -11.29 10.33
C ARG A 73 -7.73 -12.48 10.11
N CYS A 74 -8.30 -13.66 9.87
CA CYS A 74 -7.51 -14.88 9.70
C CYS A 74 -6.65 -14.85 8.42
N ALA A 75 -7.16 -14.27 7.34
CA ALA A 75 -6.43 -14.14 6.08
C ALA A 75 -5.31 -13.10 6.20
N VAL A 76 -5.60 -11.95 6.78
CA VAL A 76 -4.62 -10.87 7.05
C VAL A 76 -3.50 -11.38 7.94
N PHE A 77 -3.84 -11.99 9.07
CA PHE A 77 -2.85 -12.57 10.00
C PHE A 77 -1.88 -13.52 9.30
N ARG A 78 -2.40 -14.48 8.51
CA ARG A 78 -1.55 -15.44 7.80
C ARG A 78 -0.62 -14.79 6.80
N GLN A 79 -1.09 -13.78 6.05
CA GLN A 79 -0.28 -13.10 5.05
C GLN A 79 0.83 -12.26 5.69
N ILE A 80 0.54 -11.54 6.78
CA ILE A 80 1.54 -10.78 7.52
C ILE A 80 2.58 -11.74 8.12
N ARG A 81 2.15 -12.81 8.80
CA ARG A 81 3.07 -13.81 9.38
C ARG A 81 3.94 -14.48 8.32
N ARG A 82 3.39 -14.73 7.15
CA ARG A 82 4.20 -15.24 6.04
C ARG A 82 5.27 -14.23 5.61
N ALA A 83 4.91 -12.97 5.46
CA ALA A 83 5.85 -11.92 5.11
C ALA A 83 6.93 -11.70 6.21
N GLU A 84 6.58 -11.81 7.49
CA GLU A 84 7.54 -11.75 8.60
C GLU A 84 8.60 -12.87 8.53
N ILE A 85 8.22 -14.06 8.02
CA ILE A 85 9.12 -15.21 7.89
C ILE A 85 9.93 -15.15 6.60
N GLU A 86 9.27 -14.88 5.47
CA GLU A 86 9.86 -14.98 4.14
C GLU A 86 10.48 -13.65 3.66
N GLY A 87 10.08 -12.54 4.27
CA GLY A 87 10.31 -11.19 3.73
C GLY A 87 9.43 -10.91 2.51
N GLY A 88 9.49 -9.68 2.01
CA GLY A 88 8.80 -9.31 0.78
C GLY A 88 7.80 -8.17 0.94
N PRO A 89 7.05 -7.86 -0.11
CA PRO A 89 6.04 -6.82 -0.06
C PRO A 89 4.81 -7.28 0.73
N ILE A 90 4.18 -6.34 1.42
CA ILE A 90 2.83 -6.46 1.95
C ILE A 90 1.94 -5.55 1.11
N VAL A 91 0.91 -6.12 0.50
CA VAL A 91 -0.14 -5.39 -0.20
C VAL A 91 -1.46 -6.10 0.12
N LEU A 92 -2.18 -5.60 1.09
CA LEU A 92 -3.39 -6.21 1.62
C LEU A 92 -4.52 -5.19 1.65
N THR A 93 -5.72 -5.63 1.28
CA THR A 93 -6.93 -4.83 1.48
C THR A 93 -7.85 -5.58 2.42
N TYR A 94 -8.27 -4.92 3.50
CA TYR A 94 -9.12 -5.50 4.51
C TYR A 94 -10.00 -4.45 5.19
N ARG A 95 -11.01 -4.92 5.88
CA ARG A 95 -11.95 -4.08 6.63
C ARG A 95 -11.50 -3.89 8.07
N VAL A 96 -11.62 -2.68 8.57
CA VAL A 96 -11.39 -2.33 9.98
C VAL A 96 -12.68 -1.76 10.56
N GLU A 97 -13.09 -2.25 11.73
CA GLU A 97 -14.25 -1.78 12.48
C GLU A 97 -13.84 -0.56 13.30
N THR A 98 -14.43 0.59 13.00
CA THR A 98 -14.19 1.83 13.72
C THR A 98 -15.49 2.34 14.36
N ASP A 99 -15.40 3.33 15.23
CA ASP A 99 -16.56 3.90 15.90
C ASP A 99 -17.54 4.58 14.92
N ASP A 100 -17.00 5.02 13.75
CA ASP A 100 -17.78 5.62 12.66
C ASP A 100 -18.30 4.58 11.64
N GLY A 101 -18.02 3.30 11.84
CA GLY A 101 -18.41 2.22 10.94
C GLY A 101 -17.22 1.46 10.35
N VAL A 102 -17.46 0.68 9.31
CA VAL A 102 -16.44 -0.14 8.65
C VAL A 102 -15.67 0.69 7.63
N ARG A 103 -14.35 0.68 7.75
CA ARG A 103 -13.42 1.28 6.78
C ARG A 103 -12.68 0.21 6.00
N TRP A 104 -12.48 0.43 4.72
CA TRP A 104 -11.61 -0.37 3.88
C TRP A 104 -10.21 0.22 3.88
N ILE A 105 -9.24 -0.57 4.29
CA ILE A 105 -7.84 -0.16 4.40
C ILE A 105 -6.99 -0.94 3.42
N LEU A 106 -6.21 -0.23 2.63
CA LEU A 106 -5.09 -0.78 1.87
C LEU A 106 -3.82 -0.63 2.72
N ASP A 107 -3.27 -1.76 3.14
CA ASP A 107 -1.99 -1.84 3.83
C ASP A 107 -0.90 -2.11 2.79
N HIS A 108 -0.02 -1.16 2.61
CA HIS A 108 1.08 -1.23 1.65
C HIS A 108 2.41 -1.05 2.36
N GLY A 109 3.21 -2.10 2.37
CA GLY A 109 4.50 -2.09 3.06
C GLY A 109 5.50 -3.11 2.52
N ARG A 110 6.59 -3.25 3.25
CA ARG A 110 7.62 -4.24 2.96
C ARG A 110 8.29 -4.74 4.24
N ILE A 111 8.53 -6.03 4.27
CA ILE A 111 9.35 -6.68 5.29
C ILE A 111 10.67 -7.12 4.65
N TYR A 112 11.74 -6.86 5.36
CA TYR A 112 13.12 -7.22 5.02
C TYR A 112 13.54 -8.37 5.94
N ALA A 113 13.91 -9.50 5.35
CA ALA A 113 14.42 -10.63 6.10
C ALA A 113 15.73 -10.26 6.82
N ALA A 114 16.04 -10.95 7.91
CA ALA A 114 17.30 -10.79 8.61
C ALA A 114 18.48 -11.10 7.68
N THR A 115 19.56 -10.34 7.86
CA THR A 115 20.85 -10.55 7.21
C THR A 115 21.94 -10.60 8.29
N ASP A 116 23.17 -10.96 7.92
CA ASP A 116 24.31 -10.93 8.84
C ASP A 116 24.58 -9.53 9.41
N ALA A 117 24.14 -8.49 8.70
CA ALA A 117 24.38 -7.09 9.05
C ALA A 117 23.21 -6.40 9.76
N ALA A 118 21.99 -6.96 9.69
CA ALA A 118 20.79 -6.31 10.23
C ALA A 118 19.71 -7.34 10.61
N PRO A 119 19.00 -7.12 11.72
CA PRO A 119 17.83 -7.93 12.08
C PRO A 119 16.71 -7.75 11.07
N ALA A 120 15.78 -8.71 11.01
CA ALA A 120 14.56 -8.56 10.23
C ALA A 120 13.79 -7.32 10.70
N HIS A 121 13.24 -6.58 9.77
CA HIS A 121 12.44 -5.38 10.04
C HIS A 121 11.47 -5.11 8.89
N GLY A 122 10.47 -4.28 9.14
CA GLY A 122 9.50 -3.90 8.12
C GLY A 122 8.91 -2.52 8.37
N HIS A 123 8.30 -1.95 7.36
CA HIS A 123 7.55 -0.71 7.46
C HIS A 123 6.48 -0.62 6.38
N GLY A 124 5.46 0.15 6.64
CA GLY A 124 4.38 0.37 5.69
C GLY A 124 3.47 1.52 6.06
N ILE A 125 2.51 1.73 5.19
CA ILE A 125 1.49 2.77 5.31
C ILE A 125 0.11 2.15 5.22
N LEU A 126 -0.82 2.71 5.95
CA LEU A 126 -2.24 2.39 5.90
C LEU A 126 -2.97 3.49 5.13
N ILE A 127 -3.73 3.10 4.14
CA ILE A 127 -4.44 4.01 3.24
C ILE A 127 -5.92 3.71 3.33
N ASP A 128 -6.73 4.71 3.67
CA ASP A 128 -8.19 4.57 3.62
C ASP A 128 -8.66 4.59 2.17
N VAL A 129 -9.28 3.50 1.75
CA VAL A 129 -9.84 3.30 0.40
C VAL A 129 -11.36 3.08 0.45
N THR A 130 -12.01 3.41 1.58
CA THR A 130 -13.44 3.18 1.82
C THR A 130 -14.30 3.81 0.74
N HIS A 131 -14.03 5.05 0.40
CA HIS A 131 -14.80 5.78 -0.63
C HIS A 131 -14.79 5.06 -1.98
N ARG A 132 -13.70 4.37 -2.32
CA ARG A 132 -13.54 3.65 -3.59
C ARG A 132 -14.28 2.33 -3.61
N MET A 133 -14.28 1.63 -2.48
CA MET A 133 -14.99 0.36 -2.35
C MET A 133 -16.51 0.56 -2.32
N CYS A 134 -16.99 1.73 -1.86
CA CYS A 134 -18.42 2.08 -1.85
C CYS A 134 -18.92 2.61 -3.19
N VAL A 135 -18.05 3.16 -4.05
CA VAL A 135 -18.39 3.73 -5.36
C VAL A 135 -18.30 2.70 -6.50
N GLY A 136 -18.03 1.43 -6.20
CA GLY A 136 -17.95 0.31 -7.16
C GLY A 136 -19.24 -0.03 -7.93
N GLY A 137 -20.24 0.86 -7.93
CA GLY A 137 -21.39 0.88 -8.83
C GLY A 137 -21.35 2.14 -9.68
N GLU A 138 -20.99 1.98 -10.97
CA GLU A 138 -21.13 2.99 -12.03
C GLU A 138 -20.21 4.22 -12.00
N ALA A 139 -19.00 4.08 -12.52
CA ALA A 139 -18.38 5.11 -13.34
C ALA A 139 -17.44 4.44 -14.35
N SER A 140 -17.99 3.95 -15.42
CA SER A 140 -17.23 3.72 -16.66
C SER A 140 -16.75 5.08 -17.16
N GLU A 141 -15.50 5.43 -16.87
CA GLU A 141 -14.84 6.48 -17.65
C GLU A 141 -14.57 5.94 -19.07
N PRO A 142 -14.82 6.77 -20.13
CA PRO A 142 -14.69 6.31 -21.49
C PRO A 142 -13.22 6.08 -21.86
N ASP A 143 -12.96 4.86 -22.32
CA ASP A 143 -11.97 4.47 -23.34
C ASP A 143 -10.62 5.23 -23.34
N ARG A 144 -9.89 5.16 -22.22
CA ARG A 144 -8.45 5.43 -22.22
C ARG A 144 -7.72 4.10 -22.25
N ALA A 145 -6.91 3.88 -23.30
CA ALA A 145 -6.01 2.73 -23.35
C ALA A 145 -5.21 2.61 -22.03
N PRO A 146 -5.12 1.42 -21.44
CA PRO A 146 -4.46 1.25 -20.14
C PRO A 146 -3.05 1.80 -20.21
N LEU A 147 -2.70 2.69 -19.27
CA LEU A 147 -1.37 3.25 -19.17
C LEU A 147 -0.34 2.13 -18.95
N SER A 148 0.80 2.24 -19.58
CA SER A 148 1.88 1.28 -19.31
C SER A 148 2.34 1.39 -17.83
N PRO A 149 2.92 0.31 -17.25
CA PRO A 149 3.43 0.36 -15.88
C PRO A 149 4.42 1.50 -15.63
N LEU A 150 5.26 1.85 -16.63
CA LEU A 150 6.19 2.99 -16.53
C LEU A 150 5.49 4.35 -16.58
N ASP A 151 4.39 4.47 -17.36
CA ASP A 151 3.62 5.71 -17.41
C ASP A 151 2.88 5.92 -16.08
N ARG A 152 2.37 4.83 -15.46
CA ARG A 152 1.80 4.88 -14.11
C ARG A 152 2.84 5.31 -13.08
N ALA A 153 4.02 4.68 -13.09
CA ALA A 153 5.13 5.05 -12.20
C ALA A 153 5.52 6.53 -12.37
N ALA A 154 5.55 7.05 -13.60
CA ALA A 154 5.82 8.46 -13.85
C ALA A 154 4.76 9.37 -13.21
N ARG A 155 3.48 9.05 -13.36
CA ARG A 155 2.38 9.82 -12.72
C ARG A 155 2.49 9.85 -11.21
N HIS A 156 2.75 8.69 -10.57
CA HIS A 156 2.92 8.62 -9.12
C HIS A 156 4.16 9.39 -8.64
N ALA A 157 5.27 9.33 -9.38
CA ALA A 157 6.46 10.10 -9.05
C ALA A 157 6.22 11.61 -9.16
N ILE A 158 5.45 12.07 -10.16
CA ILE A 158 5.05 13.48 -10.29
C ILE A 158 4.15 13.91 -9.12
N ALA A 159 3.18 13.08 -8.72
CA ALA A 159 2.31 13.37 -7.57
C ALA A 159 3.12 13.42 -6.26
N ALA A 160 4.00 12.44 -6.03
CA ALA A 160 4.91 12.42 -4.90
C ALA A 160 5.81 13.68 -4.87
N ARG A 161 6.34 14.09 -6.02
CA ARG A 161 7.16 15.30 -6.14
C ARG A 161 6.42 16.56 -5.68
N ARG A 162 5.16 16.71 -6.08
CA ARG A 162 4.31 17.84 -5.68
C ARG A 162 4.06 17.85 -4.15
N ALA A 163 3.76 16.69 -3.57
CA ALA A 163 3.55 16.56 -2.14
C ALA A 163 4.83 16.89 -1.34
N ILE A 164 6.00 16.38 -1.79
CA ILE A 164 7.31 16.64 -1.17
C ILE A 164 7.69 18.11 -1.30
N ASP A 165 7.35 18.76 -2.41
CA ASP A 165 7.58 20.21 -2.56
C ASP A 165 6.78 21.05 -1.56
N ALA A 166 5.55 20.63 -1.25
CA ALA A 166 4.72 21.27 -0.26
C ALA A 166 5.26 21.06 1.18
N ASP A 167 5.82 19.89 1.47
CA ASP A 167 6.44 19.54 2.76
C ASP A 167 7.80 20.22 2.97
N GLY A 168 8.55 20.45 1.89
CA GLY A 168 9.84 21.13 1.92
C GLY A 168 11.04 20.26 2.29
N THR A 169 10.95 18.94 2.34
CA THR A 169 12.04 18.03 2.70
C THR A 169 13.06 17.88 1.54
N PRO A 170 14.30 18.46 1.62
CA PRO A 170 15.23 18.51 0.49
C PRO A 170 15.73 17.15 0.04
N VAL A 171 15.95 16.22 0.97
CA VAL A 171 16.45 14.85 0.66
C VAL A 171 15.42 14.06 -0.12
N LEU A 172 14.14 14.08 0.30
CA LEU A 172 13.06 13.43 -0.42
C LEU A 172 12.87 14.02 -1.82
N ARG A 173 13.04 15.34 -1.95
CA ARG A 173 13.01 16.02 -3.24
C ARG A 173 14.08 15.46 -4.19
N GLN A 174 15.32 15.35 -3.74
CA GLN A 174 16.41 14.79 -4.57
C GLN A 174 16.15 13.34 -4.95
N MET A 175 15.62 12.53 -4.03
CA MET A 175 15.31 11.13 -4.30
C MET A 175 14.22 10.97 -5.36
N VAL A 176 13.15 11.74 -5.27
CA VAL A 176 12.06 11.67 -6.26
C VAL A 176 12.49 12.25 -7.61
N ASP A 177 13.32 13.29 -7.64
CA ASP A 177 13.87 13.82 -8.88
C ASP A 177 14.75 12.80 -9.61
N LEU A 178 15.59 12.05 -8.86
CA LEU A 178 16.37 10.95 -9.40
C LEU A 178 15.51 9.80 -9.93
N LEU A 179 14.45 9.45 -9.18
CA LEU A 179 13.49 8.44 -9.61
C LEU A 179 12.80 8.86 -10.91
N MET A 180 12.32 10.10 -11.01
CA MET A 180 11.70 10.64 -12.22
C MET A 180 12.62 10.62 -13.42
N TRP A 181 13.91 10.95 -13.21
CA TRP A 181 14.92 10.89 -14.25
C TRP A 181 15.14 9.45 -14.78
N GLU A 182 15.23 8.46 -13.88
CA GLU A 182 15.39 7.04 -14.28
C GLU A 182 14.15 6.50 -14.98
N ILE A 183 12.95 6.86 -14.52
CA ILE A 183 11.69 6.50 -15.20
C ILE A 183 11.68 7.08 -16.62
N GLY A 184 12.02 8.35 -16.78
CA GLY A 184 12.11 9.01 -18.08
C GLY A 184 13.08 8.30 -19.02
N ARG A 185 14.27 7.91 -18.53
CA ARG A 185 15.23 7.11 -19.30
C ARG A 185 14.71 5.74 -19.70
N ALA A 186 13.96 5.09 -18.82
CA ALA A 186 13.37 3.78 -19.11
C ALA A 186 12.28 3.88 -20.19
N ILE A 187 11.44 4.92 -20.15
CA ILE A 187 10.44 5.21 -21.18
C ILE A 187 11.11 5.50 -22.53
N ALA A 188 12.12 6.37 -22.55
CA ALA A 188 12.86 6.70 -23.78
C ALA A 188 13.46 5.44 -24.45
N ARG A 189 14.14 4.60 -23.67
CA ARG A 189 14.69 3.33 -24.17
C ARG A 189 13.63 2.38 -24.71
N ARG A 190 12.42 2.40 -24.18
CA ARG A 190 11.30 1.59 -24.68
C ARG A 190 10.79 2.10 -26.01
N ILE A 191 10.68 3.43 -26.18
CA ILE A 191 10.27 4.06 -27.44
C ILE A 191 11.26 3.76 -28.56
N ASP A 192 12.58 3.89 -28.29
CA ASP A 192 13.63 3.61 -29.25
C ASP A 192 13.63 2.14 -29.72
N ARG A 193 13.42 1.19 -28.78
CA ARG A 193 13.27 -0.23 -29.13
C ARG A 193 12.03 -0.51 -29.97
N ALA A 194 10.94 0.18 -29.74
CA ALA A 194 9.71 0.04 -30.53
C ALA A 194 9.93 0.58 -31.94
N ARG A 195 10.59 1.73 -32.11
CA ARG A 195 10.96 2.30 -33.40
C ARG A 195 11.95 1.45 -34.20
N GLY A 196 12.93 0.88 -33.52
CA GLY A 196 13.92 0.00 -34.17
C GLY A 196 13.38 -1.36 -34.63
N ARG A 197 12.16 -1.74 -34.23
CA ARG A 197 11.47 -2.97 -34.70
C ARG A 197 10.56 -2.71 -35.92
N LEU A 198 10.34 -1.47 -36.29
CA LEU A 198 9.48 -1.04 -37.40
C LEU A 198 10.28 -0.68 -38.67
N ASN A 199 11.61 -0.64 -38.57
CA ASN A 199 12.55 -0.48 -39.69
C ASN A 199 13.32 -1.80 -39.93
#